data_f2b21b50cdc8056664ba41640a5de67c
#
_entry.id   f2b21b50cdc8056664ba41640a5de67c
#
_cell.length_a   1.000
_cell.length_b   1.000
_cell.length_c   1.000
_cell.angle_alpha   90.00
_cell.angle_beta   90.00
_cell.angle_gamma   90.00
#
_symmetry.space_group_name_H-M   'P 1'
#
loop_
_entity.id
_entity.type
_entity.pdbx_description
1 polymer ?
#
loop_
_entity_poly.entity_id
_entity_poly.type
_entity_poly.pdbx_seq_one_letter_code
_entity_poly.pdbx_strand_id
1 'polypeptide(L)'
;IRNTTNQLKIQAFDDFFGFRALIDEVNVWVLPEIADEPAGGLMLKGPQGEEKEIESRLEEGCYYLLFDSRTHRGANQQVRDWVSYVLSPTNLVYFAEEQYQQLWFPAYGLLPRWHHARTIKSEKPAGLESLTLTFYQDHSEHRVIAGIMQQILASHQVTLEIKEIDYDQWHTGEIESDIWLNSANFTLPLDFSVFAHLCEVPLLQHCIPIDWQADAARWRNGEMNLANWCQQLVASKAMVPLLHHWLIIQGQRSMRGLRMNTLGWFDFKSAWFAPPDP
;
A
#
# COMPACT_ATOMS: atom_id res chain seq x y z
N ILE A 1 13.91 -14.64 -20.73
CA ILE A 1 12.76 -14.53 -19.81
C ILE A 1 11.59 -15.29 -20.45
N ARG A 2 11.00 -16.19 -19.71
CA ARG A 2 9.76 -16.87 -20.09
C ARG A 2 8.69 -16.45 -19.10
N ASN A 3 7.59 -15.94 -19.57
CA ASN A 3 6.48 -15.49 -18.72
C ASN A 3 5.19 -16.19 -19.15
N THR A 4 4.51 -16.80 -18.20
CA THR A 4 3.14 -17.31 -18.33
C THR A 4 2.30 -16.68 -17.21
N THR A 5 0.99 -16.88 -17.21
CA THR A 5 0.08 -16.29 -16.23
C THR A 5 0.49 -16.55 -14.78
N ASN A 6 1.11 -17.70 -14.48
CA ASN A 6 1.43 -18.13 -13.11
C ASN A 6 2.92 -18.44 -12.89
N GLN A 7 3.78 -18.22 -13.89
CA GLN A 7 5.20 -18.53 -13.76
C GLN A 7 6.04 -17.53 -14.54
N LEU A 8 7.05 -16.96 -13.85
CA LEU A 8 8.11 -16.18 -14.46
C LEU A 8 9.43 -16.95 -14.32
N LYS A 9 10.10 -17.22 -15.44
CA LYS A 9 11.42 -17.80 -15.47
C LYS A 9 12.45 -16.73 -15.86
N ILE A 10 13.43 -16.52 -15.00
CA ILE A 10 14.53 -15.58 -15.18
C ILE A 10 15.81 -16.41 -15.30
N GLN A 11 16.64 -16.15 -16.32
CA GLN A 11 17.93 -16.79 -16.48
C GLN A 11 19.06 -15.76 -16.48
N ALA A 12 20.23 -16.16 -15.96
CA ALA A 12 21.40 -15.32 -16.04
C ALA A 12 21.76 -15.05 -17.51
N PHE A 13 22.20 -13.84 -17.76
CA PHE A 13 22.62 -13.40 -19.09
C PHE A 13 24.15 -13.34 -19.12
N ASP A 14 24.77 -14.23 -19.89
CA ASP A 14 26.23 -14.41 -19.89
C ASP A 14 26.96 -13.20 -20.50
N ASP A 15 26.34 -12.52 -21.48
CA ASP A 15 26.90 -11.34 -22.15
C ASP A 15 26.57 -10.02 -21.45
N PHE A 16 26.14 -10.04 -20.19
CA PHE A 16 25.88 -8.83 -19.43
C PHE A 16 27.16 -8.03 -19.21
N PHE A 17 27.15 -6.73 -19.55
CA PHE A 17 28.31 -5.84 -19.48
C PHE A 17 28.93 -5.66 -18.08
N GLY A 18 28.21 -6.04 -17.04
CA GLY A 18 28.70 -6.04 -15.66
C GLY A 18 29.05 -7.46 -15.20
N PHE A 19 28.96 -7.73 -13.89
CA PHE A 19 29.18 -9.08 -13.39
C PHE A 19 27.97 -9.96 -13.67
N ARG A 20 28.22 -11.19 -14.16
CA ARG A 20 27.19 -12.20 -14.32
C ARG A 20 26.53 -12.51 -12.96
N ALA A 21 25.24 -12.80 -12.98
CA ALA A 21 24.53 -13.28 -11.80
C ALA A 21 25.14 -14.61 -11.28
N LEU A 22 25.20 -14.77 -9.96
CA LEU A 22 25.72 -15.98 -9.31
C LEU A 22 24.74 -17.15 -9.38
N ILE A 23 23.45 -16.86 -9.50
CA ILE A 23 22.39 -17.85 -9.72
C ILE A 23 22.11 -17.92 -11.23
N ASP A 24 22.10 -19.13 -11.76
CA ASP A 24 21.87 -19.38 -13.19
C ASP A 24 20.40 -19.19 -13.57
N GLU A 25 19.49 -19.56 -12.69
CA GLU A 25 18.06 -19.57 -12.98
C GLU A 25 17.23 -19.32 -11.73
N VAL A 26 16.20 -18.49 -11.88
CA VAL A 26 15.16 -18.25 -10.88
C VAL A 26 13.81 -18.56 -11.50
N ASN A 27 13.05 -19.44 -10.87
CA ASN A 27 11.65 -19.70 -11.22
C ASN A 27 10.75 -19.06 -10.17
N VAL A 28 9.99 -18.04 -10.57
CA VAL A 28 8.99 -17.40 -9.72
C VAL A 28 7.63 -17.99 -10.04
N TRP A 29 6.96 -18.50 -9.03
CA TRP A 29 5.60 -19.00 -9.14
C TRP A 29 4.67 -18.04 -8.40
N VAL A 30 3.63 -17.60 -9.09
CA VAL A 30 2.51 -16.89 -8.45
C VAL A 30 1.47 -17.95 -8.12
N LEU A 31 1.37 -18.27 -6.85
CA LEU A 31 0.42 -19.26 -6.35
C LEU A 31 -0.83 -18.54 -5.82
N PRO A 32 -2.03 -19.11 -6.06
CA PRO A 32 -3.19 -18.67 -5.32
C PRO A 32 -2.96 -18.91 -3.82
N GLU A 33 -3.65 -18.18 -3.00
CA GLU A 33 -3.56 -18.23 -1.54
C GLU A 33 -3.41 -19.66 -1.02
N ILE A 34 -2.29 -19.96 -0.37
CA ILE A 34 -2.05 -21.24 0.28
C ILE A 34 -2.38 -21.03 1.75
N ALA A 35 -3.28 -21.85 2.28
CA ALA A 35 -3.92 -21.68 3.58
C ALA A 35 -3.00 -21.55 4.81
N ASP A 36 -1.72 -21.88 4.69
CA ASP A 36 -0.74 -21.88 5.79
C ASP A 36 0.45 -20.93 5.55
N GLU A 37 0.43 -20.08 4.51
CA GLU A 37 1.52 -19.13 4.24
C GLU A 37 1.04 -17.68 4.40
N PRO A 38 1.85 -16.79 4.98
CA PRO A 38 1.45 -15.40 5.20
C PRO A 38 1.15 -14.71 3.87
N ALA A 39 0.00 -14.04 3.81
CA ALA A 39 -0.38 -13.23 2.66
C ALA A 39 0.70 -12.15 2.38
N GLY A 40 1.08 -11.99 1.13
CA GLY A 40 2.03 -10.96 0.70
C GLY A 40 3.52 -11.28 0.96
N GLY A 41 3.85 -12.49 1.42
CA GLY A 41 5.24 -12.92 1.61
C GLY A 41 5.87 -13.51 0.36
N LEU A 42 7.18 -13.30 0.17
CA LEU A 42 7.98 -14.06 -0.79
C LEU A 42 8.67 -15.21 -0.05
N MET A 43 8.38 -16.44 -0.46
CA MET A 43 9.10 -17.61 0.00
C MET A 43 10.10 -18.07 -1.06
N LEU A 44 11.37 -18.14 -0.68
CA LEU A 44 12.45 -18.60 -1.53
C LEU A 44 12.84 -20.04 -1.16
N LYS A 45 12.49 -20.98 -2.01
CA LYS A 45 12.87 -22.39 -1.86
C LYS A 45 14.14 -22.67 -2.64
N GLY A 46 15.14 -23.23 -1.98
CA GLY A 46 16.37 -23.74 -2.55
C GLY A 46 16.51 -25.24 -2.29
N PRO A 47 17.68 -25.83 -2.56
CA PRO A 47 17.84 -27.29 -2.58
C PRO A 47 17.73 -27.97 -1.20
N GLN A 48 18.08 -27.34 -0.10
CA GLN A 48 17.98 -27.91 1.26
C GLN A 48 18.15 -26.85 2.38
N GLY A 49 17.47 -27.01 3.52
CA GLY A 49 17.74 -26.24 4.74
C GLY A 49 16.48 -25.76 5.47
N GLU A 50 16.67 -25.27 6.68
CA GLU A 50 15.63 -24.64 7.49
C GLU A 50 15.28 -23.26 6.93
N GLU A 51 14.00 -22.96 6.89
CA GLU A 51 13.48 -21.66 6.50
C GLU A 51 13.68 -20.65 7.63
N LYS A 52 14.04 -19.43 7.27
CA LYS A 52 14.10 -18.30 8.20
C LYS A 52 13.77 -17.01 7.47
N GLU A 53 13.47 -15.98 8.23
CA GLU A 53 13.45 -14.62 7.72
C GLU A 53 14.86 -14.23 7.23
N ILE A 54 14.94 -13.80 5.97
CA ILE A 54 16.19 -13.33 5.34
C ILE A 54 16.29 -11.83 5.47
N GLU A 55 15.20 -11.14 5.17
CA GLU A 55 15.10 -9.67 5.20
C GLU A 55 13.66 -9.29 5.52
N SER A 56 13.49 -8.26 6.34
CA SER A 56 12.23 -7.58 6.53
C SER A 56 12.42 -6.07 6.36
N ARG A 57 11.46 -5.44 5.73
CA ARG A 57 11.50 -4.02 5.45
C ARG A 57 10.12 -3.42 5.45
N LEU A 58 9.97 -2.26 6.08
CA LEU A 58 8.75 -1.47 5.93
C LEU A 58 8.73 -0.80 4.56
N GLU A 59 7.65 -0.99 3.82
CA GLU A 59 7.47 -0.44 2.48
C GLU A 59 7.44 1.10 2.50
N GLU A 60 8.05 1.73 1.50
CA GLU A 60 7.95 3.18 1.31
C GLU A 60 6.64 3.51 0.58
N GLY A 61 5.55 3.37 1.28
CA GLY A 61 4.19 3.54 0.76
C GLY A 61 3.16 3.36 1.86
N CYS A 62 1.90 3.45 1.52
CA CYS A 62 0.82 3.14 2.46
C CYS A 62 -0.50 2.82 1.76
N TYR A 63 -1.39 2.13 2.47
CA TYR A 63 -2.83 2.14 2.22
C TYR A 63 -3.43 3.39 2.82
N TYR A 64 -4.32 4.04 2.10
CA TYR A 64 -4.96 5.26 2.56
C TYR A 64 -6.41 5.36 2.09
N LEU A 65 -7.22 6.09 2.84
CA LEU A 65 -8.54 6.53 2.40
C LEU A 65 -8.44 7.90 1.73
N LEU A 66 -9.27 8.07 0.72
CA LEU A 66 -9.50 9.33 0.05
C LEU A 66 -11.01 9.63 0.15
N PHE A 67 -11.37 10.76 0.70
CA PHE A 67 -12.76 11.21 0.72
C PHE A 67 -13.08 12.01 -0.53
N ASP A 68 -14.15 11.61 -1.22
CA ASP A 68 -14.55 12.23 -2.47
C ASP A 68 -15.35 13.51 -2.20
N SER A 69 -14.73 14.64 -2.45
CA SER A 69 -15.37 15.94 -2.22
C SER A 69 -16.56 16.23 -3.16
N ARG A 70 -16.78 15.41 -4.18
CA ARG A 70 -17.92 15.52 -5.09
C ARG A 70 -19.20 14.99 -4.46
N THR A 71 -19.10 14.04 -3.51
CA THR A 71 -20.27 13.54 -2.80
C THR A 71 -20.58 14.38 -1.56
N HIS A 72 -21.85 14.43 -1.19
CA HIS A 72 -22.27 15.16 0.01
C HIS A 72 -21.62 14.62 1.29
N ARG A 73 -21.48 13.29 1.40
CA ARG A 73 -20.89 12.63 2.58
C ARG A 73 -19.36 12.78 2.59
N GLY A 74 -18.69 12.56 1.46
CA GLY A 74 -17.25 12.72 1.34
C GLY A 74 -16.78 14.18 1.56
N ALA A 75 -17.60 15.16 1.13
CA ALA A 75 -17.33 16.58 1.38
C ALA A 75 -17.59 17.02 2.83
N ASN A 76 -18.36 16.24 3.60
CA ASN A 76 -18.74 16.63 4.96
C ASN A 76 -17.60 16.40 5.96
N GLN A 77 -17.11 17.48 6.57
CA GLN A 77 -16.00 17.42 7.53
C GLN A 77 -16.31 16.53 8.75
N GLN A 78 -17.53 16.59 9.28
CA GLN A 78 -17.89 15.75 10.44
C GLN A 78 -17.87 14.27 10.10
N VAL A 79 -18.27 13.89 8.88
CA VAL A 79 -18.18 12.51 8.39
C VAL A 79 -16.72 12.09 8.28
N ARG A 80 -15.84 12.91 7.68
CA ARG A 80 -14.41 12.63 7.56
C ARG A 80 -13.75 12.47 8.92
N ASP A 81 -14.04 13.37 9.85
CA ASP A 81 -13.46 13.32 11.22
C ASP A 81 -13.89 12.05 11.96
N TRP A 82 -15.19 11.72 11.88
CA TRP A 82 -15.72 10.54 12.56
C TRP A 82 -15.20 9.24 11.93
N VAL A 83 -15.25 9.10 10.60
CA VAL A 83 -14.75 7.92 9.90
C VAL A 83 -13.25 7.73 10.17
N SER A 84 -12.45 8.81 10.11
CA SER A 84 -11.01 8.76 10.43
C SER A 84 -10.73 8.34 11.87
N TYR A 85 -11.61 8.67 12.80
CA TYR A 85 -11.51 8.23 14.19
C TYR A 85 -11.84 6.75 14.35
N VAL A 86 -12.96 6.31 13.80
CA VAL A 86 -13.46 4.93 13.93
C VAL A 86 -12.58 3.95 13.16
N LEU A 87 -12.19 4.31 11.95
CA LEU A 87 -11.27 3.53 11.10
C LEU A 87 -9.79 3.93 11.32
N SER A 88 -9.44 4.27 12.56
CA SER A 88 -8.05 4.63 12.86
C SER A 88 -7.10 3.47 12.51
N PRO A 89 -5.84 3.77 12.13
CA PRO A 89 -4.84 2.75 11.82
C PRO A 89 -4.72 1.66 12.88
N THR A 90 -4.75 2.06 14.15
CA THR A 90 -4.67 1.14 15.29
C THR A 90 -5.89 0.20 15.36
N ASN A 91 -7.10 0.72 15.09
CA ASN A 91 -8.30 -0.10 15.08
C ASN A 91 -8.25 -1.13 13.94
N LEU A 92 -7.81 -0.74 12.75
CA LEU A 92 -7.68 -1.66 11.63
C LEU A 92 -6.73 -2.82 11.94
N VAL A 93 -5.57 -2.55 12.51
CA VAL A 93 -4.63 -3.60 12.93
C VAL A 93 -5.22 -4.46 14.03
N TYR A 94 -5.93 -3.87 15.00
CA TYR A 94 -6.53 -4.63 16.11
C TYR A 94 -7.61 -5.62 15.64
N PHE A 95 -8.43 -5.25 14.64
CA PHE A 95 -9.49 -6.10 14.10
C PHE A 95 -9.02 -7.03 12.99
N ALA A 96 -7.78 -6.91 12.53
CA ALA A 96 -7.21 -7.79 11.52
C ALA A 96 -6.92 -9.19 12.10
N GLU A 97 -6.93 -10.19 11.23
CA GLU A 97 -6.44 -11.53 11.56
C GLU A 97 -4.94 -11.49 11.89
N GLU A 98 -4.46 -12.47 12.67
CA GLU A 98 -3.09 -12.51 13.20
C GLU A 98 -2.02 -12.40 12.09
N GLN A 99 -2.24 -13.04 10.95
CA GLN A 99 -1.35 -12.97 9.79
C GLN A 99 -1.16 -11.53 9.29
N TYR A 100 -2.22 -10.73 9.24
CA TYR A 100 -2.15 -9.33 8.81
C TYR A 100 -1.60 -8.41 9.92
N GLN A 101 -1.85 -8.72 11.20
CA GLN A 101 -1.28 -7.97 12.33
C GLN A 101 0.25 -7.99 12.32
N GLN A 102 0.87 -9.05 11.79
CA GLN A 102 2.31 -9.16 11.64
C GLN A 102 2.86 -8.36 10.45
N LEU A 103 2.03 -8.16 9.43
CA LEU A 103 2.42 -7.47 8.19
C LEU A 103 2.09 -5.99 8.18
N TRP A 104 1.09 -5.57 8.96
CA TRP A 104 0.61 -4.20 8.92
C TRP A 104 1.13 -3.36 10.08
N PHE A 105 1.60 -2.17 9.72
CA PHE A 105 2.05 -1.17 10.68
C PHE A 105 1.19 0.10 10.56
N PRO A 106 0.65 0.66 11.66
CA PRO A 106 -0.18 1.85 11.62
C PRO A 106 0.49 3.03 10.92
N ALA A 107 -0.16 3.59 9.91
CA ALA A 107 0.34 4.73 9.15
C ALA A 107 -0.27 6.04 9.63
N TYR A 108 0.58 7.05 9.87
CA TYR A 108 0.19 8.41 10.24
C TYR A 108 0.67 9.45 9.22
N GLY A 109 1.21 9.00 8.11
CA GLY A 109 1.65 9.77 6.96
C GLY A 109 1.77 8.86 5.74
N LEU A 110 1.98 9.42 4.55
CA LEU A 110 2.15 8.63 3.32
C LEU A 110 3.46 7.83 3.30
N LEU A 111 4.48 8.30 4.00
CA LEU A 111 5.75 7.59 4.18
C LEU A 111 5.92 7.19 5.65
N PRO A 112 6.59 6.07 5.95
CA PRO A 112 6.80 5.60 7.31
C PRO A 112 7.47 6.62 8.24
N ARG A 113 8.31 7.50 7.69
CA ARG A 113 9.00 8.58 8.42
C ARG A 113 8.15 9.82 8.66
N TRP A 114 6.96 9.93 8.05
CA TRP A 114 6.07 11.08 8.20
C TRP A 114 4.96 10.78 9.21
N HIS A 115 4.90 11.58 10.27
CA HIS A 115 3.90 11.48 11.33
C HIS A 115 3.02 12.72 11.33
N HIS A 116 2.04 12.77 10.44
CA HIS A 116 1.22 13.97 10.21
C HIS A 116 -0.13 13.95 10.93
N ALA A 117 -0.60 12.79 11.35
CA ALA A 117 -1.95 12.66 11.87
C ALA A 117 -1.98 12.38 13.38
N ARG A 118 -2.94 12.99 14.05
CA ARG A 118 -3.41 12.56 15.37
C ARG A 118 -4.84 12.10 15.24
N THR A 119 -5.16 10.94 15.79
CA THR A 119 -6.53 10.48 15.91
C THR A 119 -7.21 11.32 16.98
N ILE A 120 -8.20 12.12 16.59
CA ILE A 120 -8.99 12.94 17.50
C ILE A 120 -10.36 12.27 17.64
N LYS A 121 -10.81 12.06 18.87
CA LYS A 121 -12.14 11.51 19.13
C LYS A 121 -13.20 12.41 18.47
N SER A 122 -14.08 11.79 17.70
CA SER A 122 -15.18 12.45 17.00
C SER A 122 -16.48 11.67 17.24
N GLU A 123 -17.60 12.38 17.25
CA GLU A 123 -18.92 11.79 17.40
C GLU A 123 -19.54 11.46 16.05
N LYS A 124 -20.36 10.40 16.02
CA LYS A 124 -21.08 10.01 14.82
C LYS A 124 -22.01 11.14 14.38
N PRO A 125 -21.91 11.57 13.10
CA PRO A 125 -22.86 12.55 12.56
C PRO A 125 -24.30 12.04 12.62
N ALA A 126 -25.22 12.92 12.96
CA ALA A 126 -26.64 12.59 12.99
C ALA A 126 -27.12 12.17 11.57
N GLY A 127 -27.90 11.09 11.49
CA GLY A 127 -28.44 10.60 10.22
C GLY A 127 -27.43 9.90 9.31
N LEU A 128 -26.21 9.63 9.77
CA LEU A 128 -25.27 8.81 9.00
C LEU A 128 -25.61 7.34 9.15
N GLU A 129 -26.24 6.75 8.13
CA GLU A 129 -26.70 5.35 8.12
C GLU A 129 -25.89 4.48 7.14
N SER A 130 -25.34 5.08 6.08
CA SER A 130 -24.58 4.34 5.07
C SER A 130 -23.46 5.18 4.46
N LEU A 131 -22.45 4.50 3.95
CA LEU A 131 -21.33 5.04 3.16
C LEU A 131 -21.02 4.10 2.02
N THR A 132 -20.50 4.63 0.91
CA THR A 132 -19.95 3.83 -0.19
C THR A 132 -18.43 3.84 -0.13
N LEU A 133 -17.81 2.67 -0.28
CA LEU A 133 -16.36 2.48 -0.40
C LEU A 133 -16.07 1.85 -1.75
N THR A 134 -15.19 2.46 -2.51
CA THR A 134 -14.76 1.94 -3.81
C THR A 134 -13.26 1.70 -3.83
N PHE A 135 -12.83 0.61 -4.50
CA PHE A 135 -11.43 0.30 -4.72
C PHE A 135 -11.20 -0.52 -5.99
N TYR A 136 -9.96 -0.59 -6.43
CA TYR A 136 -9.52 -1.38 -7.58
C TYR A 136 -9.53 -2.88 -7.25
N GLN A 137 -10.22 -3.68 -8.06
CA GLN A 137 -10.58 -5.08 -7.78
C GLN A 137 -9.40 -6.05 -7.71
N ASP A 138 -8.29 -5.80 -8.41
CA ASP A 138 -7.16 -6.73 -8.47
C ASP A 138 -6.22 -6.63 -7.27
N HIS A 139 -6.56 -5.79 -6.29
CA HIS A 139 -5.83 -5.65 -5.05
C HIS A 139 -6.45 -6.53 -3.94
N SER A 140 -5.93 -7.72 -3.72
CA SER A 140 -6.47 -8.68 -2.73
C SER A 140 -6.56 -8.11 -1.32
N GLU A 141 -5.53 -7.37 -0.89
CA GLU A 141 -5.53 -6.76 0.45
C GLU A 141 -6.57 -5.66 0.62
N HIS A 142 -6.95 -4.94 -0.44
CA HIS A 142 -8.05 -3.99 -0.36
C HIS A 142 -9.35 -4.65 0.07
N ARG A 143 -9.64 -5.88 -0.38
CA ARG A 143 -10.82 -6.65 0.05
C ARG A 143 -10.78 -6.95 1.54
N VAL A 144 -9.63 -7.35 2.05
CA VAL A 144 -9.44 -7.64 3.48
C VAL A 144 -9.65 -6.38 4.31
N ILE A 145 -8.98 -5.29 3.95
CA ILE A 145 -9.12 -4.00 4.63
C ILE A 145 -10.56 -3.51 4.58
N ALA A 146 -11.23 -3.58 3.42
CA ALA A 146 -12.62 -3.18 3.26
C ALA A 146 -13.57 -4.02 4.12
N GLY A 147 -13.33 -5.33 4.23
CA GLY A 147 -14.11 -6.23 5.10
C GLY A 147 -13.98 -5.87 6.58
N ILE A 148 -12.78 -5.53 7.04
CA ILE A 148 -12.54 -5.05 8.41
C ILE A 148 -13.25 -3.71 8.64
N MET A 149 -13.14 -2.77 7.70
CA MET A 149 -13.85 -1.48 7.78
C MET A 149 -15.37 -1.67 7.87
N GLN A 150 -15.91 -2.61 7.07
CA GLN A 150 -17.33 -2.93 7.10
C GLN A 150 -17.77 -3.44 8.47
N GLN A 151 -17.01 -4.35 9.10
CA GLN A 151 -17.29 -4.86 10.44
C GLN A 151 -17.24 -3.75 11.50
N ILE A 152 -16.21 -2.90 11.46
CA ILE A 152 -16.07 -1.78 12.39
C ILE A 152 -17.24 -0.82 12.24
N LEU A 153 -17.58 -0.39 11.02
CA LEU A 153 -18.69 0.54 10.80
C LEU A 153 -20.04 -0.05 11.14
N ALA A 154 -20.26 -1.35 10.90
CA ALA A 154 -21.48 -2.06 11.28
C ALA A 154 -21.67 -2.04 12.82
N SER A 155 -20.61 -2.15 13.61
CA SER A 155 -20.70 -2.04 15.08
C SER A 155 -21.18 -0.66 15.54
N HIS A 156 -21.02 0.36 14.69
CA HIS A 156 -21.53 1.73 14.89
C HIS A 156 -22.85 2.00 14.15
N GLN A 157 -23.54 0.95 13.67
CA GLN A 157 -24.81 1.07 12.93
C GLN A 157 -24.68 1.94 11.67
N VAL A 158 -23.59 1.76 10.92
CA VAL A 158 -23.38 2.34 9.60
C VAL A 158 -23.10 1.22 8.61
N THR A 159 -23.87 1.15 7.55
CA THR A 159 -23.69 0.20 6.45
C THR A 159 -22.60 0.70 5.53
N LEU A 160 -21.59 -0.12 5.24
CA LEU A 160 -20.59 0.16 4.22
C LEU A 160 -20.91 -0.64 2.96
N GLU A 161 -21.30 0.07 1.90
CA GLU A 161 -21.50 -0.52 0.58
C GLU A 161 -20.15 -0.57 -0.14
N ILE A 162 -19.66 -1.79 -0.44
CA ILE A 162 -18.36 -2.00 -1.08
C ILE A 162 -18.57 -2.15 -2.58
N LYS A 163 -17.79 -1.42 -3.37
CA LYS A 163 -17.76 -1.48 -4.84
C LYS A 163 -16.34 -1.79 -5.31
N GLU A 164 -16.20 -2.89 -6.01
CA GLU A 164 -14.96 -3.25 -6.71
C GLU A 164 -15.09 -2.84 -8.17
N ILE A 165 -14.10 -2.13 -8.69
CA ILE A 165 -14.08 -1.61 -10.05
C ILE A 165 -12.81 -2.02 -10.78
N ASP A 166 -12.82 -1.95 -12.10
CA ASP A 166 -11.65 -2.22 -12.92
C ASP A 166 -10.64 -1.05 -12.89
N TYR A 167 -9.48 -1.29 -13.53
CA TYR A 167 -8.38 -0.33 -13.56
C TYR A 167 -8.77 0.97 -14.26
N ASP A 168 -9.49 0.91 -15.39
CA ASP A 168 -9.83 2.10 -16.18
C ASP A 168 -10.78 3.01 -15.41
N GLN A 169 -11.79 2.44 -14.77
CA GLN A 169 -12.72 3.14 -13.91
C GLN A 169 -12.03 3.77 -12.68
N TRP A 170 -11.10 3.04 -12.07
CA TRP A 170 -10.31 3.56 -10.95
C TRP A 170 -9.37 4.68 -11.39
N HIS A 171 -8.66 4.48 -12.51
CA HIS A 171 -7.67 5.44 -12.99
C HIS A 171 -8.30 6.76 -13.40
N THR A 172 -9.39 6.73 -14.16
CA THR A 172 -10.11 7.95 -14.58
C THR A 172 -10.73 8.68 -13.39
N GLY A 173 -11.16 7.96 -12.36
CA GLY A 173 -11.81 8.52 -11.18
C GLY A 173 -13.16 9.20 -11.48
N GLU A 174 -13.81 8.87 -12.61
CA GLU A 174 -15.08 9.43 -13.02
C GLU A 174 -16.25 8.99 -12.14
N ILE A 175 -16.14 7.79 -11.54
CA ILE A 175 -17.15 7.27 -10.61
C ILE A 175 -17.08 8.06 -9.30
N GLU A 176 -18.24 8.43 -8.77
CA GLU A 176 -18.33 9.03 -7.45
C GLU A 176 -18.51 7.97 -6.37
N SER A 177 -17.80 8.12 -5.26
CA SER A 177 -17.91 7.29 -4.07
C SER A 177 -17.66 8.15 -2.83
N ASP A 178 -18.30 7.84 -1.70
CA ASP A 178 -18.04 8.63 -0.48
C ASP A 178 -16.60 8.50 -0.04
N ILE A 179 -16.06 7.28 -0.17
CA ILE A 179 -14.70 6.93 0.24
C ILE A 179 -14.05 6.04 -0.82
N TRP A 180 -12.78 6.28 -1.07
CA TRP A 180 -11.93 5.44 -1.88
C TRP A 180 -10.86 4.80 -1.02
N LEU A 181 -10.64 3.49 -1.15
CA LEU A 181 -9.49 2.79 -0.58
C LEU A 181 -8.43 2.64 -1.66
N ASN A 182 -7.26 3.18 -1.41
CA ASN A 182 -6.14 3.17 -2.32
C ASN A 182 -4.86 2.72 -1.62
N SER A 183 -3.87 2.38 -2.42
CA SER A 183 -2.50 2.15 -2.00
C SER A 183 -1.53 2.89 -2.91
N ALA A 184 -0.38 3.24 -2.38
CA ALA A 184 0.71 3.83 -3.14
C ALA A 184 2.05 3.31 -2.63
N ASN A 185 2.93 2.98 -3.56
CA ASN A 185 4.31 2.61 -3.31
C ASN A 185 5.22 3.64 -3.94
N PHE A 186 6.16 4.16 -3.17
CA PHE A 186 7.02 5.24 -3.61
C PHE A 186 8.45 4.76 -3.85
N THR A 187 9.06 5.30 -4.90
CA THR A 187 10.43 4.98 -5.29
C THR A 187 11.38 6.17 -5.03
N LEU A 188 12.67 5.93 -5.16
CA LEU A 188 13.66 7.00 -5.10
C LEU A 188 13.72 7.77 -6.44
N PRO A 189 13.83 9.10 -6.42
CA PRO A 189 13.81 9.95 -5.23
C PRO A 189 12.38 10.09 -4.67
N LEU A 190 12.21 9.84 -3.36
CA LEU A 190 10.90 9.71 -2.73
C LEU A 190 10.01 10.95 -2.90
N ASP A 191 10.58 12.13 -2.76
CA ASP A 191 9.81 13.38 -2.87
C ASP A 191 9.21 13.54 -4.27
N PHE A 192 9.95 13.17 -5.32
CA PHE A 192 9.44 13.17 -6.69
C PHE A 192 8.33 12.13 -6.87
N SER A 193 8.52 10.92 -6.36
CA SER A 193 7.55 9.83 -6.49
C SER A 193 6.24 10.15 -5.77
N VAL A 194 6.30 10.67 -4.55
CA VAL A 194 5.11 11.11 -3.80
C VAL A 194 4.41 12.25 -4.54
N PHE A 195 5.17 13.21 -5.02
CA PHE A 195 4.61 14.34 -5.73
C PHE A 195 3.93 13.93 -7.05
N ALA A 196 4.58 13.08 -7.85
CA ALA A 196 4.03 12.54 -9.09
C ALA A 196 2.69 11.80 -8.82
N HIS A 197 2.67 10.93 -7.81
CA HIS A 197 1.45 10.22 -7.43
C HIS A 197 0.30 11.20 -7.08
N LEU A 198 0.58 12.19 -6.25
CA LEU A 198 -0.45 13.12 -5.80
C LEU A 198 -0.96 14.05 -6.91
N CYS A 199 -0.08 14.45 -7.85
CA CYS A 199 -0.43 15.41 -8.90
C CYS A 199 -0.83 14.78 -10.25
N GLU A 200 -0.49 13.50 -10.49
CA GLU A 200 -0.72 12.86 -11.79
C GLU A 200 -1.86 11.82 -11.77
N VAL A 201 -2.30 11.39 -10.59
CA VAL A 201 -3.41 10.43 -10.49
C VAL A 201 -4.74 11.17 -10.65
N PRO A 202 -5.51 10.93 -11.73
CA PRO A 202 -6.76 11.66 -11.99
C PRO A 202 -7.78 11.56 -10.86
N LEU A 203 -7.92 10.39 -10.26
CA LEU A 203 -8.79 10.15 -9.10
C LEU A 203 -8.54 11.17 -7.97
N LEU A 204 -7.27 11.41 -7.61
CA LEU A 204 -6.93 12.38 -6.56
C LEU A 204 -7.30 13.80 -6.97
N GLN A 205 -7.07 14.15 -8.24
CA GLN A 205 -7.44 15.47 -8.77
C GLN A 205 -8.93 15.73 -8.74
N HIS A 206 -9.76 14.70 -8.94
CA HIS A 206 -11.22 14.81 -8.89
C HIS A 206 -11.74 14.87 -7.44
N CYS A 207 -11.15 14.10 -6.54
CA CYS A 207 -11.67 13.97 -5.17
C CYS A 207 -11.22 15.10 -4.24
N ILE A 208 -10.04 15.67 -4.44
CA ILE A 208 -9.47 16.72 -3.58
C ILE A 208 -9.56 18.08 -4.30
N PRO A 209 -10.34 19.03 -3.79
CA PRO A 209 -10.56 20.32 -4.45
C PRO A 209 -9.41 21.30 -4.20
N ILE A 210 -8.24 21.06 -4.82
CA ILE A 210 -7.09 21.96 -4.77
C ILE A 210 -6.65 22.35 -6.19
N ASP A 211 -5.89 23.42 -6.30
CA ASP A 211 -5.28 23.80 -7.59
C ASP A 211 -3.98 23.02 -7.80
N TRP A 212 -4.13 21.80 -8.33
CA TRP A 212 -3.02 20.87 -8.59
C TRP A 212 -1.96 21.46 -9.51
N GLN A 213 -2.35 22.32 -10.47
CA GLN A 213 -1.41 22.92 -11.42
C GLN A 213 -0.58 24.01 -10.73
N ALA A 214 -1.23 24.85 -9.93
CA ALA A 214 -0.53 25.89 -9.15
C ALA A 214 0.42 25.27 -8.12
N ASP A 215 -0.01 24.23 -7.41
CA ASP A 215 0.81 23.54 -6.44
C ASP A 215 1.98 22.80 -7.11
N ALA A 216 1.77 22.19 -8.28
CA ALA A 216 2.85 21.62 -9.08
C ALA A 216 3.88 22.65 -9.51
N ALA A 217 3.45 23.85 -9.88
CA ALA A 217 4.36 24.93 -10.23
C ALA A 217 5.18 25.40 -9.00
N ARG A 218 4.54 25.57 -7.85
CA ARG A 218 5.20 25.94 -6.59
C ARG A 218 6.25 24.92 -6.17
N TRP A 219 5.93 23.64 -6.26
CA TRP A 219 6.89 22.59 -5.93
C TRP A 219 8.11 22.61 -6.87
N ARG A 220 7.89 22.70 -8.20
CA ARG A 220 8.97 22.78 -9.19
C ARG A 220 9.88 23.99 -8.98
N ASN A 221 9.33 25.11 -8.51
CA ASN A 221 10.08 26.30 -8.20
C ASN A 221 10.79 26.26 -6.83
N GLY A 222 10.61 25.17 -6.06
CA GLY A 222 11.16 25.07 -4.70
C GLY A 222 10.44 25.93 -3.66
N GLU A 223 9.25 26.42 -3.97
CA GLU A 223 8.43 27.29 -3.10
C GLU A 223 7.54 26.50 -2.13
N MET A 224 7.48 25.17 -2.30
CA MET A 224 6.66 24.29 -1.51
C MET A 224 7.46 23.16 -0.87
N ASN A 225 7.31 22.99 0.43
CA ASN A 225 7.79 21.81 1.15
C ASN A 225 6.75 20.71 1.04
N LEU A 226 7.10 19.60 0.40
CA LEU A 226 6.17 18.50 0.12
C LEU A 226 5.62 17.85 1.41
N ALA A 227 6.46 17.64 2.42
CA ALA A 227 6.01 17.04 3.69
C ALA A 227 4.95 17.92 4.38
N ASN A 228 5.15 19.24 4.40
CA ASN A 228 4.17 20.18 4.96
C ASN A 228 2.87 20.21 4.15
N TRP A 229 2.97 20.10 2.84
CA TRP A 229 1.79 20.05 1.96
C TRP A 229 1.00 18.76 2.17
N CYS A 230 1.65 17.60 2.21
CA CYS A 230 1.02 16.33 2.57
C CYS A 230 0.40 16.38 3.98
N GLN A 231 1.06 17.05 4.93
CA GLN A 231 0.51 17.26 6.26
C GLN A 231 -0.82 18.03 6.23
N GLN A 232 -0.96 19.04 5.37
CA GLN A 232 -2.23 19.78 5.22
C GLN A 232 -3.33 18.89 4.66
N LEU A 233 -3.03 18.06 3.65
CA LEU A 233 -3.98 17.09 3.09
C LEU A 233 -4.47 16.10 4.15
N VAL A 234 -3.56 15.56 4.96
CA VAL A 234 -3.89 14.62 6.03
C VAL A 234 -4.63 15.33 7.17
N ALA A 235 -4.27 16.55 7.52
CA ALA A 235 -4.94 17.33 8.57
C ALA A 235 -6.38 17.70 8.20
N SER A 236 -6.66 17.97 6.92
CA SER A 236 -8.00 18.22 6.42
C SER A 236 -8.89 16.97 6.36
N LYS A 237 -8.30 15.79 6.59
CA LYS A 237 -8.96 14.49 6.41
C LYS A 237 -9.50 14.24 5.00
N ALA A 238 -9.04 14.99 4.00
CA ALA A 238 -9.30 14.65 2.61
C ALA A 238 -8.63 13.33 2.24
N MET A 239 -7.43 13.10 2.79
CA MET A 239 -6.68 11.87 2.68
C MET A 239 -6.31 11.36 4.09
N VAL A 240 -6.51 10.07 4.34
CA VAL A 240 -6.25 9.45 5.65
C VAL A 240 -5.34 8.24 5.47
N PRO A 241 -4.05 8.33 5.80
CA PRO A 241 -3.15 7.17 5.87
C PRO A 241 -3.69 6.14 6.85
N LEU A 242 -3.58 4.86 6.49
CA LEU A 242 -4.10 3.74 7.28
C LEU A 242 -3.01 2.81 7.76
N LEU A 243 -2.30 2.20 6.80
CA LEU A 243 -1.38 1.10 7.07
C LEU A 243 -0.16 1.21 6.18
N HIS A 244 1.02 0.98 6.76
CA HIS A 244 2.20 0.58 6.02
C HIS A 244 2.30 -0.93 6.03
N HIS A 245 2.97 -1.51 5.04
CA HIS A 245 3.13 -2.94 4.90
C HIS A 245 4.58 -3.36 5.16
N TRP A 246 4.77 -4.44 5.94
CA TRP A 246 6.05 -5.10 6.08
C TRP A 246 6.25 -6.06 4.91
N LEU A 247 7.28 -5.83 4.12
CA LEU A 247 7.76 -6.75 3.12
C LEU A 247 8.69 -7.75 3.82
N ILE A 248 8.29 -9.01 3.86
CA ILE A 248 9.03 -10.08 4.55
C ILE A 248 9.49 -11.08 3.51
N ILE A 249 10.80 -11.36 3.51
CA ILE A 249 11.40 -12.43 2.71
C ILE A 249 11.74 -13.57 3.64
N GLN A 250 11.13 -14.71 3.40
CA GLN A 250 11.49 -15.97 4.02
C GLN A 250 12.24 -16.84 3.04
N GLY A 251 13.19 -17.60 3.50
CA GLY A 251 13.96 -18.50 2.65
C GLY A 251 14.96 -19.32 3.44
N GLN A 252 15.75 -20.11 2.71
CA GLN A 252 16.68 -21.02 3.33
C GLN A 252 17.82 -20.30 4.04
N ARG A 253 18.22 -20.85 5.18
CA ARG A 253 19.33 -20.35 6.01
C ARG A 253 20.64 -20.20 5.26
N SER A 254 20.87 -21.03 4.22
CA SER A 254 22.07 -20.99 3.37
C SER A 254 22.06 -19.85 2.34
N MET A 255 20.92 -19.22 2.07
CA MET A 255 20.84 -18.11 1.09
C MET A 255 21.56 -16.87 1.61
N ARG A 256 22.33 -16.24 0.74
CA ARG A 256 23.12 -15.03 0.99
C ARG A 256 22.96 -14.04 -0.16
N GLY A 257 23.21 -12.77 0.10
CA GLY A 257 23.35 -11.73 -0.91
C GLY A 257 22.03 -11.28 -1.57
N LEU A 258 20.88 -11.90 -1.25
CA LEU A 258 19.59 -11.42 -1.71
C LEU A 258 19.33 -10.05 -1.09
N ARG A 259 18.85 -9.12 -1.92
CA ARG A 259 18.46 -7.78 -1.50
C ARG A 259 17.14 -7.38 -2.13
N MET A 260 16.38 -6.61 -1.40
CA MET A 260 15.12 -6.02 -1.85
C MET A 260 15.30 -4.51 -2.01
N ASN A 261 14.80 -3.96 -3.12
CA ASN A 261 14.78 -2.50 -3.32
C ASN A 261 13.58 -1.86 -2.60
N THR A 262 13.44 -0.54 -2.70
CA THR A 262 12.36 0.23 -2.06
C THR A 262 10.96 -0.13 -2.54
N LEU A 263 10.85 -0.72 -3.73
CA LEU A 263 9.59 -1.18 -4.31
C LEU A 263 9.23 -2.63 -3.95
N GLY A 264 10.05 -3.29 -3.12
CA GLY A 264 9.86 -4.70 -2.83
C GLY A 264 10.38 -5.64 -3.94
N TRP A 265 11.09 -5.12 -4.93
CA TRP A 265 11.66 -5.96 -5.99
C TRP A 265 13.00 -6.54 -5.57
N PHE A 266 13.28 -7.75 -6.01
CA PHE A 266 14.44 -8.52 -5.60
C PHE A 266 15.59 -8.40 -6.58
N ASP A 267 16.79 -8.17 -6.03
CA ASP A 267 18.05 -8.29 -6.76
C ASP A 267 18.60 -9.72 -6.59
N PHE A 268 18.28 -10.57 -7.55
CA PHE A 268 18.80 -11.94 -7.59
C PHE A 268 20.25 -12.03 -8.08
N LYS A 269 20.81 -10.95 -8.63
CA LYS A 269 22.16 -10.96 -9.20
C LYS A 269 23.24 -11.31 -8.18
N SER A 270 23.07 -10.82 -6.96
CA SER A 270 24.02 -11.04 -5.85
C SER A 270 23.65 -12.22 -4.97
N ALA A 271 22.54 -12.92 -5.24
CA ALA A 271 22.08 -14.04 -4.45
C ALA A 271 22.90 -15.30 -4.74
N TRP A 272 23.22 -16.05 -3.69
CA TRP A 272 23.95 -17.32 -3.77
C TRP A 272 23.63 -18.20 -2.55
N PHE A 273 23.94 -19.49 -2.64
CA PHE A 273 23.77 -20.42 -1.53
C PHE A 273 25.14 -20.74 -0.91
N ALA A 274 25.27 -20.50 0.40
CA ALA A 274 26.45 -20.93 1.16
C ALA A 274 26.48 -22.47 1.23
N PRO A 275 27.65 -23.08 1.15
CA PRO A 275 27.77 -24.51 1.41
C PRO A 275 27.28 -24.83 2.84
N PRO A 276 26.78 -26.05 3.08
CA PRO A 276 26.40 -26.46 4.43
C PRO A 276 27.60 -26.30 5.38
N ASP A 277 27.32 -25.84 6.60
CA ASP A 277 28.34 -25.80 7.65
C ASP A 277 28.90 -27.21 7.87
N PRO A 278 30.24 -27.35 8.00
CA PRO A 278 30.90 -28.64 8.10
C PRO A 278 30.47 -29.40 9.37
#